data_c458737a28df954b3b842b1925cc043a
#
_entry.id   c458737a28df954b3b842b1925cc043a
#
_cell.length_a   1.000
_cell.length_b   1.000
_cell.length_c   1.000
_cell.angle_alpha   90.00
_cell.angle_beta   90.00
_cell.angle_gamma   90.00
#
_symmetry.space_group_name_H-M   'P 1'
#
loop_
_entity.id
_entity.type
_entity.pdbx_description
1 polymer ?
#
loop_
_entity_poly.entity_id
_entity_poly.type
_entity_poly.pdbx_seq_one_letter_code
_entity_poly.pdbx_strand_id
1 'polypeptide(L)'
;MDEIRLDKYLWAVRIFKTRSDAADAVRNNKVTVNGSYAKPSREVKLGDVIAVRKQQVTYSYKVLDLVSSRQPAKNVPLYCLDITPQEELSLIHISEPTRH
;
A
#
# COMPACT_ATOMS: atom_id res chain seq x y z
N MET A 1 -8.12 -9.84 -19.01
CA MET A 1 -7.26 -8.94 -18.65
C MET A 1 -7.72 -8.21 -17.52
N ASP A 2 -7.09 -8.36 -16.49
CA ASP A 2 -7.59 -7.84 -15.26
C ASP A 2 -6.89 -6.58 -14.91
N GLU A 3 -7.48 -5.51 -15.38
CA GLU A 3 -6.95 -4.20 -15.03
C GLU A 3 -7.58 -3.77 -13.74
N ILE A 4 -6.74 -3.55 -12.74
CA ILE A 4 -7.20 -3.16 -11.43
C ILE A 4 -6.73 -1.74 -11.15
N ARG A 5 -7.66 -0.85 -10.81
CA ARG A 5 -7.32 0.51 -10.46
C ARG A 5 -6.57 0.54 -9.14
N LEU A 6 -5.68 1.50 -8.99
CA LEU A 6 -4.87 1.63 -7.79
C LEU A 6 -5.73 1.78 -6.54
N ASP A 7 -6.75 2.63 -6.59
CA ASP A 7 -7.61 2.83 -5.43
C ASP A 7 -8.33 1.53 -5.04
N LYS A 8 -8.75 0.75 -6.04
CA LYS A 8 -9.43 -0.50 -5.76
C LYS A 8 -8.47 -1.55 -5.20
N TYR A 9 -7.26 -1.61 -5.74
CA TYR A 9 -6.26 -2.55 -5.24
C TYR A 9 -5.90 -2.26 -3.79
N LEU A 10 -5.68 -0.99 -3.47
CA LEU A 10 -5.33 -0.58 -2.10
C LEU A 10 -6.43 -0.96 -1.11
N TRP A 11 -7.68 -0.84 -1.55
CA TRP A 11 -8.80 -1.27 -0.73
C TRP A 11 -8.88 -2.80 -0.63
N ALA A 12 -8.67 -3.48 -1.76
CA ALA A 12 -8.84 -4.94 -1.82
C ALA A 12 -7.83 -5.67 -0.92
N VAL A 13 -6.59 -5.16 -0.85
CA VAL A 13 -5.56 -5.77 0.00
C VAL A 13 -5.48 -5.12 1.38
N ARG A 14 -6.52 -4.39 1.75
CA ARG A 14 -6.70 -3.85 3.11
C ARG A 14 -5.66 -2.83 3.56
N ILE A 15 -5.01 -2.17 2.61
CA ILE A 15 -4.12 -1.08 2.95
C ILE A 15 -4.95 0.11 3.43
N PHE A 16 -6.14 0.29 2.85
CA PHE A 16 -7.08 1.30 3.29
C PHE A 16 -8.44 0.66 3.57
N LYS A 17 -9.20 1.26 4.47
CA LYS A 17 -10.50 0.74 4.85
C LYS A 17 -11.54 0.84 3.76
N THR A 18 -11.48 1.92 2.97
CA THR A 18 -12.47 2.15 1.92
C THR A 18 -11.75 2.57 0.65
N ARG A 19 -12.44 2.44 -0.48
CA ARG A 19 -11.90 2.92 -1.75
C ARG A 19 -11.77 4.44 -1.76
N SER A 20 -12.69 5.12 -1.07
CA SER A 20 -12.62 6.58 -0.98
C SER A 20 -11.36 7.02 -0.26
N ASP A 21 -11.03 6.35 0.84
CA ASP A 21 -9.80 6.67 1.57
C ASP A 21 -8.58 6.43 0.70
N ALA A 22 -8.58 5.33 -0.04
CA ALA A 22 -7.48 5.01 -0.94
C ALA A 22 -7.34 6.08 -2.02
N ALA A 23 -8.45 6.46 -2.64
CA ALA A 23 -8.42 7.47 -3.70
C ALA A 23 -7.94 8.82 -3.17
N ASP A 24 -8.40 9.20 -1.98
CA ASP A 24 -7.97 10.45 -1.37
C ASP A 24 -6.47 10.45 -1.09
N ALA A 25 -5.96 9.34 -0.59
CA ALA A 25 -4.52 9.24 -0.31
C ALA A 25 -3.71 9.41 -1.59
N VAL A 26 -4.17 8.79 -2.68
CA VAL A 26 -3.47 8.91 -3.96
C VAL A 26 -3.53 10.35 -4.47
N ARG A 27 -4.70 10.99 -4.36
CA ARG A 27 -4.85 12.38 -4.81
C ARG A 27 -4.00 13.33 -3.99
N ASN A 28 -3.76 13.02 -2.73
CA ASN A 28 -2.98 13.86 -1.84
C ASN A 28 -1.49 13.52 -1.88
N ASN A 29 -1.07 12.76 -2.89
CA ASN A 29 0.33 12.41 -3.11
C ASN A 29 0.94 11.62 -1.96
N LYS A 30 0.12 10.83 -1.28
CA LYS A 30 0.60 9.96 -0.21
C LYS A 30 0.91 8.55 -0.70
N VAL A 31 0.64 8.28 -1.97
CA VAL A 31 0.87 6.97 -2.57
C VAL A 31 1.69 7.15 -3.83
N THR A 32 2.74 6.36 -3.96
CA THR A 32 3.53 6.34 -5.20
C THR A 32 3.56 4.91 -5.73
N VAL A 33 3.76 4.80 -7.03
CA VAL A 33 3.94 3.50 -7.68
C VAL A 33 5.25 3.55 -8.41
N ASN A 34 6.15 2.65 -8.06
CA ASN A 34 7.51 2.60 -8.62
C ASN A 34 8.24 3.94 -8.47
N GLY A 35 7.97 4.60 -7.33
CA GLY A 35 8.64 5.85 -7.01
C GLY A 35 8.02 7.10 -7.60
N SER A 36 6.92 6.98 -8.32
CA SER A 36 6.28 8.14 -8.96
C SER A 36 4.87 8.31 -8.44
N TYR A 37 4.44 9.54 -8.31
CA TYR A 37 3.05 9.80 -7.92
C TYR A 37 2.13 9.33 -9.02
N ALA A 38 0.95 8.87 -8.62
CA ALA A 38 0.00 8.27 -9.54
C ALA A 38 -1.39 8.83 -9.31
N LYS A 39 -2.30 8.52 -10.22
CA LYS A 39 -3.70 8.88 -10.08
C LYS A 39 -4.46 7.68 -9.53
N PRO A 40 -5.61 7.91 -8.86
CA PRO A 40 -6.40 6.79 -8.35
C PRO A 40 -6.81 5.79 -9.43
N SER A 41 -6.97 6.26 -10.65
CA SER A 41 -7.38 5.39 -11.75
C SER A 41 -6.21 4.65 -12.41
N ARG A 42 -4.98 4.88 -11.94
CA ARG A 42 -3.84 4.18 -12.52
C ARG A 42 -4.00 2.68 -12.36
N GLU A 43 -3.64 1.94 -13.40
CA GLU A 43 -3.68 0.48 -13.35
C GLU A 43 -2.51 -0.04 -12.55
N VAL A 44 -2.78 -1.06 -11.75
CA VAL A 44 -1.76 -1.76 -10.98
C VAL A 44 -1.35 -2.99 -11.78
N LYS A 45 -0.05 -3.25 -11.84
CA LYS A 45 0.49 -4.39 -12.58
C LYS A 45 1.33 -5.26 -11.65
N LEU A 46 1.49 -6.50 -12.04
CA LEU A 46 2.32 -7.43 -11.27
C LEU A 46 3.74 -6.87 -11.17
N GLY A 47 4.29 -6.95 -9.97
CA GLY A 47 5.64 -6.47 -9.72
C GLY A 47 5.74 -5.00 -9.39
N ASP A 48 4.64 -4.25 -9.47
CA ASP A 48 4.67 -2.84 -9.09
C ASP A 48 5.01 -2.71 -7.61
N VAL A 49 5.77 -1.68 -7.28
CA VAL A 49 6.09 -1.36 -5.89
C VAL A 49 5.29 -0.13 -5.50
N ILE A 50 4.40 -0.30 -4.55
CA ILE A 50 3.52 0.78 -4.10
C ILE A 50 4.01 1.25 -2.74
N ALA A 51 4.28 2.55 -2.62
CA ALA A 51 4.66 3.14 -1.35
C ALA A 51 3.49 3.97 -0.84
N VAL A 52 3.12 3.75 0.42
CA VAL A 52 1.99 4.43 1.05
C VAL A 52 2.50 5.15 2.28
N ARG A 53 2.34 6.46 2.30
CA ARG A 53 2.77 7.25 3.44
C ARG A 53 1.61 7.39 4.42
N LYS A 54 1.80 6.93 5.64
CA LYS A 54 0.84 7.06 6.71
C LYS A 54 1.55 7.69 7.90
N GLN A 55 1.11 8.88 8.28
CA GLN A 55 1.74 9.63 9.35
C GLN A 55 3.22 9.85 9.03
N GLN A 56 4.12 9.32 9.83
CA GLN A 56 5.55 9.53 9.63
C GLN A 56 6.24 8.31 9.00
N VAL A 57 5.47 7.30 8.65
CA VAL A 57 6.04 6.04 8.15
C VAL A 57 5.59 5.82 6.72
N THR A 58 6.53 5.43 5.87
CA THR A 58 6.23 5.05 4.50
C THR A 58 6.28 3.53 4.40
N TYR A 59 5.13 2.94 4.16
CA TYR A 59 5.04 1.49 3.98
C TYR A 59 5.19 1.17 2.51
N SER A 60 5.97 0.15 2.20
CA SER A 60 6.19 -0.26 0.82
C SER A 60 5.64 -1.66 0.61
N TYR A 61 4.98 -1.86 -0.52
CA TYR A 61 4.34 -3.13 -0.83
C TYR A 61 4.65 -3.50 -2.28
N LYS A 62 4.92 -4.76 -2.50
CA LYS A 62 5.11 -5.27 -3.85
C LYS A 62 3.87 -6.04 -4.29
N VAL A 63 3.39 -5.77 -5.49
CA VAL A 63 2.22 -6.44 -6.03
C VAL A 63 2.61 -7.84 -6.47
N LEU A 64 2.07 -8.85 -5.79
CA LEU A 64 2.33 -10.24 -6.12
C LEU A 64 1.28 -10.79 -7.06
N ASP A 65 0.04 -10.33 -6.91
CA ASP A 65 -1.04 -10.77 -7.76
C ASP A 65 -2.12 -9.69 -7.75
N LEU A 66 -2.98 -9.71 -8.74
CA LEU A 66 -4.05 -8.72 -8.84
C LEU A 66 -5.33 -9.31 -8.26
N VAL A 67 -6.11 -8.46 -7.60
CA VAL A 67 -7.37 -8.89 -7.02
C VAL A 67 -8.35 -7.74 -7.08
N SER A 68 -9.58 -8.03 -7.47
CA SER A 68 -10.60 -7.02 -7.65
C SER A 68 -11.63 -6.99 -6.53
N SER A 69 -11.60 -7.96 -5.63
CA SER A 69 -12.52 -7.98 -4.50
C SER A 69 -11.74 -7.93 -3.21
N ARG A 70 -12.38 -7.39 -2.15
CA ARG A 70 -11.70 -7.25 -0.87
C ARG A 70 -11.43 -8.61 -0.27
N GLN A 71 -10.19 -8.85 0.11
CA GLN A 71 -9.75 -10.12 0.63
C GLN A 71 -9.70 -10.09 2.15
N PRO A 72 -9.94 -11.23 2.81
CA PRO A 72 -9.71 -11.31 4.25
C PRO A 72 -8.22 -11.10 4.55
N ALA A 73 -7.94 -10.60 5.74
CA ALA A 73 -6.57 -10.26 6.11
C ALA A 73 -5.59 -11.42 5.92
N LYS A 74 -6.05 -12.63 6.15
CA LYS A 74 -5.18 -13.79 6.03
C LYS A 74 -4.74 -14.06 4.60
N ASN A 75 -5.50 -13.56 3.61
CA ASN A 75 -5.15 -13.77 2.21
C ASN A 75 -4.32 -12.64 1.62
N VAL A 76 -4.20 -11.52 2.33
CA VAL A 76 -3.48 -10.36 1.81
C VAL A 76 -2.05 -10.68 1.39
N PRO A 77 -1.27 -11.47 2.16
CA PRO A 77 0.09 -11.77 1.74
C PRO A 77 0.20 -12.55 0.42
N LEU A 78 -0.90 -13.14 -0.05
CA LEU A 78 -0.89 -13.83 -1.34
C LEU A 78 -0.89 -12.84 -2.50
N TYR A 79 -1.36 -11.62 -2.28
CA TYR A 79 -1.50 -10.62 -3.32
C TYR A 79 -0.53 -9.46 -3.16
N CYS A 80 -0.07 -9.22 -1.94
CA CYS A 80 0.68 -8.03 -1.61
C CYS A 80 1.76 -8.36 -0.59
N LEU A 81 3.01 -8.12 -0.95
CA LEU A 81 4.14 -8.39 -0.07
C LEU A 81 4.59 -7.10 0.58
N ASP A 82 4.65 -7.09 1.91
CA ASP A 82 5.13 -5.94 2.66
C ASP A 82 6.65 -5.93 2.60
N ILE A 83 7.20 -4.94 1.91
CA ILE A 83 8.65 -4.79 1.77
C ILE A 83 9.13 -3.50 2.43
N THR A 84 8.36 -3.02 3.41
CA THR A 84 8.72 -1.79 4.11
C THR A 84 10.12 -1.92 4.70
N PRO A 85 11.00 -0.93 4.44
CA PRO A 85 12.35 -1.01 5.00
C PRO A 85 12.33 -1.01 6.52
N GLN A 86 13.29 -1.69 7.10
CA GLN A 86 13.39 -1.77 8.55
C GLN A 86 13.52 -0.38 9.17
N GLU A 87 14.16 0.51 8.46
CA GLU A 87 14.34 1.88 8.95
C GLU A 87 13.02 2.58 9.17
N GLU A 88 12.06 2.37 8.27
CA GLU A 88 10.75 2.99 8.42
C GLU A 88 10.01 2.41 9.61
N LEU A 89 10.12 1.11 9.80
CA LEU A 89 9.49 0.46 10.92
C LEU A 89 10.10 0.89 12.25
N SER A 90 11.39 1.23 12.24
CA SER A 90 12.06 1.71 13.44
C SER A 90 11.50 3.04 13.92
N LEU A 91 10.99 3.85 13.01
CA LEU A 91 10.41 5.12 13.41
C LEU A 91 9.21 4.93 14.34
N ILE A 92 8.48 3.83 14.17
CA ILE A 92 7.37 3.52 15.05
C ILE A 92 7.87 3.20 16.44
N HIS A 93 9.01 2.51 16.53
CA HIS A 93 9.56 2.07 17.80
C HIS A 93 10.30 3.16 18.55
N ILE A 94 10.69 4.22 17.87
CA ILE A 94 11.42 5.30 18.51
C ILE A 94 10.61 5.93 19.63
N SER A 95 9.29 5.94 19.47
CA SER A 95 8.46 6.52 20.51
C SER A 95 8.39 5.66 21.75
N GLU A 96 8.90 4.45 21.70
CA GLU A 96 8.91 3.58 22.86
C GLU A 96 10.24 3.70 23.57
N PRO A 97 10.24 3.98 24.85
CA PRO A 97 11.47 4.20 25.58
C PRO A 97 12.31 2.98 25.81
N THR A 98 11.94 1.92 25.39
CA THR A 98 12.71 0.76 25.71
C THR A 98 13.98 0.66 25.02
N ARG A 99 14.25 0.14 25.26
CA ARG A 99 15.03 -0.32 24.68
C ARG A 99 15.78 -0.91 24.86
N HIS A 100 16.00 -1.38 25.00
CA HIS A 100 16.54 -1.99 24.98
C HIS A 100 16.91 -2.38 24.93
#